data_bfe6689447a47f18804b120717aec771
#
_entry.id   bfe6689447a47f18804b120717aec771
#
_cell.length_a   1.000
_cell.length_b   1.000
_cell.length_c   1.000
_cell.angle_alpha   90.00
_cell.angle_beta   90.00
_cell.angle_gamma   90.00
#
_symmetry.space_group_name_H-M   'P 1'
#
loop_
_entity.id
_entity.type
_entity.pdbx_description
1 polymer ?
#
loop_
_entity_poly.entity_id
_entity_poly.type
_entity_poly.pdbx_seq_one_letter_code
_entity_poly.pdbx_strand_id
1 'polypeptide(L)'
;GRKKDMIIVGGKNVYPQDLESLTYEVVGVHAGRSVAFGLVDEEQGTEDVVIIAEVDSEDPAEQQKVADAIRLHVTKNSAIALRYVKVVDPKWILKTSSGKTARSANKEKFLKELN
;
A
#
# COMPACT_ATOMS: atom_id res chain seq x y z
N GLY A 1 9.17 -1.40 -12.73
CA GLY A 1 8.91 -0.16 -12.03
C GLY A 1 10.00 0.85 -12.22
N ARG A 2 9.71 2.06 -11.82
CA ARG A 2 10.66 3.16 -11.90
C ARG A 2 11.55 3.14 -10.66
N LYS A 3 12.84 3.43 -10.85
CA LYS A 3 13.79 3.45 -9.74
C LYS A 3 13.38 4.43 -8.62
N LYS A 4 12.78 5.55 -8.98
CA LYS A 4 12.35 6.56 -8.00
C LYS A 4 11.21 6.11 -7.09
N ASP A 5 10.48 5.07 -7.49
CA ASP A 5 9.38 4.54 -6.69
C ASP A 5 9.83 3.39 -5.80
N MET A 6 11.04 2.89 -6.02
CA MET A 6 11.59 1.76 -5.27
C MET A 6 11.68 2.06 -3.78
N ILE A 7 11.27 1.09 -2.96
CA ILE A 7 11.32 1.21 -1.50
C ILE A 7 12.56 0.48 -0.99
N ILE A 8 13.32 1.12 -0.11
CA ILE A 8 14.54 0.52 0.47
C ILE A 8 14.22 0.05 1.89
N VAL A 9 14.17 -1.25 2.09
CA VAL A 9 13.84 -1.85 3.39
C VAL A 9 15.02 -2.66 3.89
N GLY A 10 15.73 -2.16 4.89
CA GLY A 10 16.89 -2.84 5.46
C GLY A 10 17.96 -3.19 4.44
N GLY A 11 18.20 -2.29 3.47
CA GLY A 11 19.15 -2.50 2.39
C GLY A 11 18.61 -3.31 1.22
N LYS A 12 17.37 -3.79 1.31
CA LYS A 12 16.74 -4.57 0.24
C LYS A 12 15.86 -3.67 -0.62
N ASN A 13 15.98 -3.82 -1.94
CA ASN A 13 15.17 -3.06 -2.90
C ASN A 13 13.83 -3.76 -3.09
N VAL A 14 12.75 -3.01 -2.84
CA VAL A 14 11.38 -3.53 -2.96
C VAL A 14 10.62 -2.68 -3.96
N TYR A 15 9.99 -3.32 -4.94
CA TYR A 15 9.22 -2.60 -5.95
C TYR A 15 7.76 -2.53 -5.53
N PRO A 16 7.18 -1.30 -5.46
CA PRO A 16 5.78 -1.15 -5.05
C PRO A 16 4.81 -1.97 -5.89
N GLN A 17 5.06 -2.12 -7.19
CA GLN A 17 4.21 -2.88 -8.08
C GLN A 17 4.08 -4.34 -7.65
N ASP A 18 5.15 -4.92 -7.13
CA ASP A 18 5.13 -6.30 -6.67
C ASP A 18 4.23 -6.46 -5.46
N LEU A 19 4.28 -5.50 -4.53
CA LEU A 19 3.43 -5.50 -3.35
C LEU A 19 1.97 -5.27 -3.73
N GLU A 20 1.73 -4.37 -4.68
CA GLU A 20 0.37 -4.10 -5.16
C GLU A 20 -0.23 -5.33 -5.83
N SER A 21 0.57 -6.05 -6.62
CA SER A 21 0.12 -7.28 -7.27
C SER A 21 -0.32 -8.34 -6.25
N LEU A 22 0.46 -8.50 -5.17
CA LEU A 22 0.11 -9.42 -4.09
C LEU A 22 -1.19 -8.98 -3.40
N THR A 23 -1.38 -7.68 -3.23
CA THR A 23 -2.56 -7.13 -2.60
C THR A 23 -3.82 -7.48 -3.41
N TYR A 24 -3.73 -7.45 -4.75
CA TYR A 24 -4.87 -7.77 -5.61
C TYR A 24 -5.29 -9.24 -5.51
N GLU A 25 -4.45 -10.11 -5.00
CA GLU A 25 -4.78 -11.52 -4.80
C GLU A 25 -5.68 -11.74 -3.58
N VAL A 26 -5.82 -10.72 -2.74
CA VAL A 26 -6.65 -10.81 -1.52
C VAL A 26 -8.11 -10.55 -1.87
N VAL A 27 -8.99 -11.46 -1.43
CA VAL A 27 -10.43 -11.32 -1.65
C VAL A 27 -10.95 -10.06 -0.95
N GLY A 28 -11.72 -9.25 -1.68
CA GLY A 28 -12.28 -8.01 -1.17
C GLY A 28 -11.57 -6.76 -1.64
N VAL A 29 -10.35 -6.89 -2.14
CA VAL A 29 -9.60 -5.76 -2.68
C VAL A 29 -10.06 -5.48 -4.11
N HIS A 30 -10.37 -4.21 -4.38
CA HIS A 30 -10.78 -3.78 -5.72
C HIS A 30 -9.58 -3.75 -6.66
N ALA A 31 -9.62 -4.53 -7.73
CA ALA A 31 -8.49 -4.62 -8.68
C ALA A 31 -8.14 -3.25 -9.26
N GLY A 32 -6.84 -2.95 -9.35
CA GLY A 32 -6.36 -1.67 -9.84
C GLY A 32 -6.46 -0.52 -8.83
N ARG A 33 -6.90 -0.81 -7.61
CA ARG A 33 -7.15 0.20 -6.60
C ARG A 33 -6.34 -0.08 -5.32
N SER A 34 -5.04 -0.29 -5.46
CA SER A 34 -4.14 -0.32 -4.32
C SER A 34 -2.87 0.45 -4.65
N VAL A 35 -2.20 0.94 -3.61
CA VAL A 35 -0.95 1.67 -3.76
C VAL A 35 -0.02 1.31 -2.61
N ALA A 36 1.25 1.09 -2.94
CA ALA A 36 2.29 0.82 -1.95
C ALA A 36 3.37 1.89 -2.06
N PHE A 37 3.90 2.32 -0.91
CA PHE A 37 4.99 3.29 -0.89
C PHE A 37 5.76 3.17 0.42
N GLY A 38 6.91 3.82 0.49
CA GLY A 38 7.75 3.83 1.68
C GLY A 38 7.70 5.15 2.41
N LEU A 39 7.79 5.08 3.74
CA LEU A 39 7.99 6.26 4.60
C LEU A 39 9.39 6.16 5.16
N VAL A 40 10.21 7.17 4.95
CA VAL A 40 11.60 7.17 5.40
C VAL A 40 11.66 7.23 6.93
N ASP A 41 12.39 6.28 7.52
CA ASP A 41 12.76 6.30 8.94
C ASP A 41 14.20 6.80 9.01
N GLU A 42 14.37 8.07 9.33
CA GLU A 42 15.69 8.72 9.32
C GLU A 42 16.63 8.15 10.38
N GLU A 43 16.09 7.68 11.49
CA GLU A 43 16.92 7.11 12.56
C GLU A 43 17.57 5.81 12.15
N GLN A 44 16.86 4.97 11.41
CA GLN A 44 17.34 3.65 11.02
C GLN A 44 17.89 3.60 9.59
N GLY A 45 17.73 4.66 8.82
CA GLY A 45 18.18 4.70 7.44
C GLY A 45 17.46 3.75 6.50
N THR A 46 16.23 3.40 6.84
CA THR A 46 15.40 2.49 6.06
C THR A 46 14.03 3.11 5.83
N GLU A 47 13.19 2.46 5.04
CA GLU A 47 11.82 2.91 4.82
C GLU A 47 10.82 1.92 5.43
N ASP A 48 9.76 2.45 6.00
CA ASP A 48 8.61 1.65 6.44
C ASP A 48 7.64 1.50 5.28
N VAL A 49 7.10 0.31 5.09
CA VAL A 49 6.20 0.03 3.96
C VAL A 49 4.76 0.27 4.33
N VAL A 50 4.04 0.99 3.47
CA VAL A 50 2.61 1.27 3.61
C VAL A 50 1.89 0.71 2.40
N ILE A 51 0.76 0.06 2.63
CA ILE A 51 -0.16 -0.36 1.57
C ILE A 51 -1.53 0.25 1.86
N ILE A 52 -2.13 0.84 0.84
CA ILE A 52 -3.50 1.35 0.89
C ILE A 52 -4.29 0.62 -0.18
N ALA A 53 -5.45 0.09 0.17
CA ALA A 53 -6.29 -0.65 -0.77
C ALA A 53 -7.74 -0.22 -0.64
N GLU A 54 -8.40 -0.02 -1.79
CA GLU A 54 -9.84 0.24 -1.82
C GLU A 54 -10.59 -1.08 -1.75
N VAL A 55 -11.64 -1.11 -0.95
CA VAL A 55 -12.55 -2.25 -0.85
C VAL A 55 -13.97 -1.75 -1.03
N ASP A 56 -14.86 -2.64 -1.46
CA ASP A 56 -16.25 -2.27 -1.73
C ASP A 56 -17.09 -2.20 -0.45
N SER A 57 -16.70 -2.94 0.58
CA SER A 57 -17.46 -2.96 1.83
C SER A 57 -17.19 -1.73 2.68
N GLU A 58 -18.25 -1.11 3.20
CA GLU A 58 -18.15 0.00 4.16
C GLU A 58 -18.22 -0.49 5.60
N ASP A 59 -18.44 -1.78 5.81
CA ASP A 59 -18.48 -2.38 7.14
C ASP A 59 -17.10 -2.41 7.76
N PRO A 60 -16.87 -1.72 8.91
CA PRO A 60 -15.56 -1.70 9.54
C PRO A 60 -15.01 -3.08 9.88
N ALA A 61 -15.87 -4.03 10.26
CA ALA A 61 -15.45 -5.39 10.57
C ALA A 61 -14.92 -6.10 9.32
N GLU A 62 -15.59 -5.94 8.18
CA GLU A 62 -15.13 -6.51 6.90
C GLU A 62 -13.85 -5.85 6.43
N GLN A 63 -13.74 -4.52 6.58
CA GLN A 63 -12.53 -3.79 6.22
C GLN A 63 -11.35 -4.27 7.04
N GLN A 64 -11.54 -4.53 8.33
CA GLN A 64 -10.47 -5.04 9.18
C GLN A 64 -10.02 -6.44 8.76
N LYS A 65 -10.97 -7.30 8.38
CA LYS A 65 -10.64 -8.64 7.88
C LYS A 65 -9.79 -8.57 6.62
N VAL A 66 -10.14 -7.66 5.70
CA VAL A 66 -9.37 -7.48 4.47
C VAL A 66 -7.98 -6.95 4.79
N ALA A 67 -7.87 -5.98 5.70
CA ALA A 67 -6.57 -5.43 6.10
C ALA A 67 -5.67 -6.52 6.70
N ASP A 68 -6.23 -7.37 7.56
CA ASP A 68 -5.46 -8.47 8.16
C ASP A 68 -5.03 -9.48 7.11
N ALA A 69 -5.91 -9.78 6.15
CA ALA A 69 -5.60 -10.70 5.05
C ALA A 69 -4.50 -10.14 4.14
N ILE A 70 -4.53 -8.84 3.85
CA ILE A 70 -3.49 -8.18 3.07
C ILE A 70 -2.14 -8.31 3.79
N ARG A 71 -2.11 -7.97 5.07
CA ARG A 71 -0.87 -8.03 5.85
C ARG A 71 -0.28 -9.43 5.84
N LEU A 72 -1.11 -10.43 6.09
CA LEU A 72 -0.65 -11.82 6.13
C LEU A 72 -0.15 -12.28 4.75
N HIS A 73 -0.93 -12.04 3.72
CA HIS A 73 -0.61 -12.51 2.36
C HIS A 73 0.65 -11.84 1.81
N VAL A 74 0.74 -10.52 1.93
CA VAL A 74 1.89 -9.78 1.40
C VAL A 74 3.15 -10.11 2.19
N THR A 75 3.07 -10.15 3.52
CA THR A 75 4.23 -10.48 4.35
C THR A 75 4.74 -11.88 4.05
N LYS A 76 3.83 -12.85 3.92
CA LYS A 76 4.19 -14.23 3.63
C LYS A 76 4.88 -14.39 2.27
N ASN A 77 4.40 -13.68 1.26
CA ASN A 77 4.89 -13.86 -0.12
C ASN A 77 6.03 -12.93 -0.51
N SER A 78 6.28 -11.87 0.23
CA SER A 78 7.36 -10.91 -0.06
C SER A 78 8.46 -10.92 0.99
N ALA A 79 8.20 -11.48 2.17
CA ALA A 79 9.09 -11.42 3.34
C ALA A 79 9.31 -9.98 3.82
N ILE A 80 8.38 -9.07 3.48
CA ILE A 80 8.45 -7.66 3.88
C ILE A 80 7.39 -7.39 4.94
N ALA A 81 7.82 -6.87 6.11
CA ALA A 81 6.89 -6.45 7.15
C ALA A 81 6.25 -5.12 6.76
N LEU A 82 4.92 -5.05 6.87
CA LEU A 82 4.18 -3.84 6.52
C LEU A 82 3.98 -2.98 7.78
N ARG A 83 4.33 -1.71 7.68
CA ARG A 83 4.13 -0.77 8.80
C ARG A 83 2.65 -0.43 8.94
N TYR A 84 2.02 -0.04 7.83
CA TYR A 84 0.60 0.31 7.80
C TYR A 84 -0.09 -0.42 6.67
N VAL A 85 -1.26 -0.95 6.95
CA VAL A 85 -2.18 -1.46 5.93
C VAL A 85 -3.49 -0.71 6.15
N LYS A 86 -3.80 0.20 5.23
CA LYS A 86 -5.00 1.03 5.32
C LYS A 86 -6.00 0.60 4.26
N VAL A 87 -7.16 0.17 4.70
CA VAL A 87 -8.27 -0.18 3.83
C VAL A 87 -9.19 1.03 3.76
N VAL A 88 -9.57 1.45 2.57
CA VAL A 88 -10.30 2.68 2.35
C VAL A 88 -11.53 2.45 1.48
N ASP A 89 -12.45 3.42 1.52
CA ASP A 89 -13.65 3.38 0.70
C ASP A 89 -13.31 3.62 -0.77
N PRO A 90 -14.17 3.22 -1.70
CA PRO A 90 -13.96 3.49 -3.12
C PRO A 90 -13.69 4.96 -3.41
N LYS A 91 -12.81 5.22 -4.38
CA LYS A 91 -12.39 6.55 -4.83
C LYS A 91 -11.42 7.28 -3.92
N TRP A 92 -10.99 6.66 -2.82
CA TRP A 92 -9.98 7.28 -1.96
C TRP A 92 -8.65 7.45 -2.71
N ILE A 93 -8.25 6.42 -3.47
CA ILE A 93 -6.97 6.42 -4.18
C ILE A 93 -7.02 7.35 -5.38
N LEU A 94 -6.04 8.25 -5.45
CA LEU A 94 -5.91 9.23 -6.52
C LEU A 94 -5.23 8.60 -7.74
N LYS A 95 -5.74 8.91 -8.93
CA LYS A 95 -5.15 8.46 -10.18
C LYS A 95 -4.85 9.64 -11.08
N THR A 96 -3.86 9.47 -11.97
CA THR A 96 -3.54 10.48 -12.97
C THR A 96 -4.61 10.51 -14.06
N SER A 97 -4.56 11.52 -14.92
CA SER A 97 -5.50 11.64 -16.04
C SER A 97 -5.41 10.44 -16.99
N SER A 98 -4.29 9.74 -17.03
CA SER A 98 -4.12 8.54 -17.85
C SER A 98 -4.59 7.26 -17.15
N GLY A 99 -5.16 7.36 -15.94
CA GLY A 99 -5.67 6.22 -15.20
C GLY A 99 -4.63 5.47 -14.37
N LYS A 100 -3.40 5.96 -14.31
CA LYS A 100 -2.34 5.35 -13.49
C LYS A 100 -2.42 5.84 -12.05
N THR A 101 -2.04 4.99 -11.09
CA THR A 101 -2.00 5.36 -9.70
C THR A 101 -0.99 6.49 -9.48
N ALA A 102 -1.43 7.58 -8.85
CA ALA A 102 -0.57 8.72 -8.53
C ALA A 102 0.09 8.47 -7.17
N ARG A 103 1.21 7.72 -7.17
CA ARG A 103 1.84 7.24 -5.94
C ARG A 103 2.22 8.37 -4.99
N SER A 104 2.87 9.41 -5.49
CA SER A 104 3.29 10.55 -4.66
C SER A 104 2.11 11.30 -4.06
N ALA A 105 1.06 11.52 -4.84
CA ALA A 105 -0.15 12.21 -4.37
C ALA A 105 -0.87 11.40 -3.29
N ASN A 106 -0.91 10.08 -3.45
CA ASN A 106 -1.53 9.20 -2.44
C ASN A 106 -0.72 9.18 -1.15
N LYS A 107 0.61 9.20 -1.25
CA LYS A 107 1.48 9.28 -0.09
C LYS A 107 1.25 10.58 0.68
N GLU A 108 1.16 11.71 -0.01
CA GLU A 108 0.88 12.99 0.63
C GLU A 108 -0.48 12.99 1.33
N LYS A 109 -1.49 12.45 0.67
CA LYS A 109 -2.83 12.34 1.26
C LYS A 109 -2.81 11.50 2.53
N PHE A 110 -2.11 10.36 2.50
CA PHE A 110 -1.98 9.48 3.66
C PHE A 110 -1.30 10.21 4.81
N LEU A 111 -0.21 10.91 4.54
CA LEU A 111 0.53 11.63 5.57
C LEU A 111 -0.31 12.73 6.22
N LYS A 112 -1.15 13.41 5.46
CA LYS A 112 -2.05 14.43 5.99
C LYS A 112 -3.10 13.81 6.93
N GLU A 113 -3.57 12.61 6.62
CA GLU A 113 -4.57 11.94 7.46
C GLU A 113 -3.96 11.35 8.73
N LEU A 114 -2.66 11.10 8.75
CA LEU A 114 -1.97 10.64 9.95
C LEU A 114 -1.79 11.76 10.99
N ASN A 115 -1.70 12.99 10.54
CA ASN A 115 -1.42 14.14 11.42
C ASN A 115 -2.70 14.83 11.93
#